data_cb3410535862d9c5ce01ef7d78d96f2c
#
_entry.id   cb3410535862d9c5ce01ef7d78d96f2c
#
_cell.length_a   1.000
_cell.length_b   1.000
_cell.length_c   1.000
_cell.angle_alpha   90.00
_cell.angle_beta   90.00
_cell.angle_gamma   90.00
#
_symmetry.space_group_name_H-M   'P 1'
#
loop_
_entity.id
_entity.type
_entity.pdbx_description
1 polymer ?
#
loop_
_entity_poly.entity_id
_entity_poly.type
_entity_poly.pdbx_seq_one_letter_code
_entity_poly.pdbx_strand_id
1 'polypeptide(L)'
;ANVLMLYTGAPQNTRRKEIKDLNIEAGWAYAKQAGIREIVVHAPYIINLANTVKPETFELAVQFLEKEIRRTAAMRSHILVLHPGSALDAGAEAGIAQTVRGLNMVLDENEDEVFIALETMAGKGSEIGRTFEEIKAIYDGVNKKERLRVCFDTCHVNDAGYDLVHDYDGVFKHFDQVIGLDQIAVFHINDSLNPLGAHKDRHANIGQGTIGFETLHRLVHDPRFMEIPKILETPWLCAEGETKKTIPPYKEEIAQLLAK
;
A
#
# COMPACT_ATOMS: atom_id res chain seq x y z
N ALA A 1 17.18 6.66 -5.12
CA ALA A 1 15.71 6.60 -5.21
C ALA A 1 15.19 7.62 -6.21
N ASN A 2 14.12 7.30 -6.90
CA ASN A 2 13.45 8.20 -7.86
C ASN A 2 11.94 8.37 -7.56
N VAL A 3 11.44 7.63 -6.60
CA VAL A 3 10.09 7.72 -6.05
C VAL A 3 10.17 7.78 -4.53
N LEU A 4 9.19 8.44 -3.91
CA LEU A 4 9.05 8.62 -2.46
C LEU A 4 7.61 8.34 -2.06
N MET A 5 7.42 7.58 -0.98
CA MET A 5 6.12 7.46 -0.33
C MET A 5 6.09 8.27 0.97
N LEU A 6 4.96 8.89 1.24
CA LEU A 6 4.75 9.66 2.48
C LEU A 6 3.30 9.58 2.97
N TYR A 7 3.13 9.86 4.25
CA TYR A 7 1.83 10.16 4.86
C TYR A 7 1.66 11.69 4.92
N THR A 8 0.47 12.20 4.64
CA THR A 8 0.18 13.65 4.70
C THR A 8 0.11 14.19 6.12
N GLY A 9 0.30 13.36 7.11
CA GLY A 9 0.35 13.63 8.55
C GLY A 9 0.63 12.36 9.33
N ALA A 10 0.57 12.39 10.65
CA ALA A 10 0.82 11.19 11.45
C ALA A 10 -0.20 10.09 11.15
N PRO A 11 0.25 8.85 10.83
CA PRO A 11 -0.64 7.78 10.38
C PRO A 11 -1.58 7.24 11.47
N GLN A 12 -1.28 7.51 12.74
CA GLN A 12 -2.05 6.99 13.90
C GLN A 12 -3.12 7.95 14.41
N ASN A 13 -3.30 9.14 13.81
CA ASN A 13 -4.28 10.10 14.28
C ASN A 13 -4.90 10.93 13.15
N THR A 14 -5.95 11.70 13.49
CA THR A 14 -6.69 12.54 12.55
C THR A 14 -6.15 13.96 12.42
N ARG A 15 -5.11 14.34 13.17
CA ARG A 15 -4.58 15.70 13.11
C ARG A 15 -3.87 15.92 11.78
N ARG A 16 -4.27 16.98 11.09
CA ARG A 16 -3.68 17.40 9.80
C ARG A 16 -3.45 18.90 9.82
N LYS A 17 -2.29 19.33 9.32
CA LYS A 17 -2.08 20.73 8.95
C LYS A 17 -3.01 21.07 7.79
N GLU A 18 -3.44 22.32 7.69
CA GLU A 18 -4.14 22.79 6.50
C GLU A 18 -3.24 22.65 5.26
N ILE A 19 -3.83 22.37 4.10
CA ILE A 19 -3.07 22.19 2.84
C ILE A 19 -2.20 23.41 2.56
N LYS A 20 -2.72 24.64 2.78
CA LYS A 20 -1.98 25.90 2.60
C LYS A 20 -0.74 26.02 3.47
N ASP A 21 -0.70 25.30 4.61
CA ASP A 21 0.41 25.32 5.58
C ASP A 21 1.43 24.18 5.30
N LEU A 22 1.22 23.39 4.24
CA LEU A 22 2.19 22.42 3.75
C LEU A 22 3.16 23.12 2.80
N ASN A 23 4.45 22.92 3.01
CA ASN A 23 5.50 23.51 2.16
C ASN A 23 5.65 22.72 0.82
N ILE A 24 4.56 22.55 0.07
CA ILE A 24 4.51 21.68 -1.11
C ILE A 24 5.50 22.14 -2.18
N GLU A 25 5.54 23.43 -2.49
CA GLU A 25 6.46 23.98 -3.50
C GLU A 25 7.93 23.77 -3.11
N ALA A 26 8.29 24.05 -1.87
CA ALA A 26 9.64 23.85 -1.36
C ALA A 26 9.99 22.34 -1.32
N GLY A 27 9.03 21.50 -0.95
CA GLY A 27 9.16 20.03 -0.95
C GLY A 27 9.46 19.50 -2.36
N TRP A 28 8.70 19.93 -3.37
CA TRP A 28 8.92 19.54 -4.75
C TRP A 28 10.22 20.08 -5.34
N ALA A 29 10.60 21.32 -4.99
CA ALA A 29 11.88 21.88 -5.40
C ALA A 29 13.05 21.02 -4.88
N TYR A 30 12.99 20.60 -3.61
CA TYR A 30 13.97 19.70 -3.02
C TYR A 30 13.93 18.30 -3.62
N ALA A 31 12.74 17.71 -3.76
CA ALA A 31 12.54 16.39 -4.37
C ALA A 31 13.13 16.31 -5.78
N LYS A 32 12.89 17.34 -6.60
CA LYS A 32 13.45 17.45 -7.95
C LYS A 32 14.98 17.51 -7.94
N GLN A 33 15.58 18.28 -7.03
CA GLN A 33 17.04 18.33 -6.87
C GLN A 33 17.62 16.96 -6.44
N ALA A 34 16.87 16.20 -5.63
CA ALA A 34 17.24 14.85 -5.20
C ALA A 34 16.95 13.76 -6.24
N GLY A 35 16.42 14.11 -7.42
CA GLY A 35 16.10 13.15 -8.48
C GLY A 35 14.78 12.39 -8.28
N ILE A 36 13.95 12.81 -7.32
CA ILE A 36 12.62 12.24 -7.10
C ILE A 36 11.68 12.76 -8.20
N ARG A 37 11.00 11.83 -8.87
CA ARG A 37 10.10 12.12 -10.00
C ARG A 37 8.64 11.98 -9.63
N GLU A 38 8.35 11.15 -8.62
CA GLU A 38 7.00 10.79 -8.22
C GLU A 38 6.88 10.70 -6.71
N ILE A 39 5.71 11.08 -6.21
CA ILE A 39 5.31 10.91 -4.82
C ILE A 39 4.09 10.01 -4.80
N VAL A 40 4.16 8.95 -4.00
CA VAL A 40 3.03 8.11 -3.64
C VAL A 40 2.57 8.54 -2.24
N VAL A 41 1.29 8.65 -2.03
CA VAL A 41 0.73 8.94 -0.69
C VAL A 41 0.14 7.67 -0.12
N HIS A 42 0.38 7.41 1.16
CA HIS A 42 -0.28 6.34 1.89
C HIS A 42 -1.33 6.89 2.83
N ALA A 43 -2.52 6.32 2.79
CA ALA A 43 -3.60 6.67 3.69
C ALA A 43 -3.29 6.21 5.12
N PRO A 44 -3.70 6.97 6.16
CA PRO A 44 -3.42 6.58 7.55
C PRO A 44 -4.20 5.32 7.96
N TYR A 45 -3.59 4.49 8.79
CA TYR A 45 -4.14 3.20 9.28
C TYR A 45 -5.48 3.31 10.00
N ILE A 46 -5.83 4.52 10.46
CA ILE A 46 -7.11 4.75 11.16
C ILE A 46 -8.31 4.72 10.21
N ILE A 47 -8.10 4.82 8.89
CA ILE A 47 -9.17 4.68 7.92
C ILE A 47 -9.53 3.18 7.83
N ASN A 48 -10.69 2.83 8.35
CA ASN A 48 -11.24 1.48 8.26
C ASN A 48 -12.64 1.52 7.65
N LEU A 49 -12.71 1.45 6.33
CA LEU A 49 -13.98 1.43 5.60
C LEU A 49 -14.75 0.12 5.76
N ALA A 50 -14.08 -0.96 6.19
CA ALA A 50 -14.72 -2.26 6.42
C ALA A 50 -15.43 -2.38 7.77
N ASN A 51 -15.42 -1.32 8.59
CA ASN A 51 -16.03 -1.36 9.92
C ASN A 51 -17.56 -1.34 9.83
N THR A 52 -18.19 -2.48 10.15
CA THR A 52 -19.64 -2.63 10.17
C THR A 52 -20.24 -2.51 11.58
N VAL A 53 -19.39 -2.47 12.61
CA VAL A 53 -19.82 -2.53 14.03
C VAL A 53 -20.10 -1.15 14.60
N LYS A 54 -19.32 -0.15 14.18
CA LYS A 54 -19.40 1.22 14.70
C LYS A 54 -19.67 2.21 13.56
N PRO A 55 -20.94 2.62 13.36
CA PRO A 55 -21.30 3.55 12.29
C PRO A 55 -20.47 4.85 12.30
N GLU A 56 -20.23 5.40 13.49
CA GLU A 56 -19.45 6.61 13.66
C GLU A 56 -17.97 6.46 13.19
N THR A 57 -17.40 5.27 13.35
CA THR A 57 -16.05 4.98 12.86
C THR A 57 -16.03 4.87 11.35
N PHE A 58 -17.04 4.27 10.74
CA PHE A 58 -17.20 4.22 9.30
C PHE A 58 -17.37 5.62 8.70
N GLU A 59 -18.26 6.44 9.26
CA GLU A 59 -18.50 7.81 8.79
C GLU A 59 -17.23 8.66 8.89
N LEU A 60 -16.47 8.52 9.99
CA LEU A 60 -15.18 9.17 10.15
C LEU A 60 -14.19 8.71 9.08
N ALA A 61 -14.15 7.39 8.78
CA ALA A 61 -13.25 6.84 7.77
C ALA A 61 -13.57 7.39 6.37
N VAL A 62 -14.85 7.50 6.00
CA VAL A 62 -15.31 8.09 4.73
C VAL A 62 -14.87 9.56 4.62
N GLN A 63 -15.19 10.38 5.62
CA GLN A 63 -14.80 11.80 5.66
C GLN A 63 -13.29 11.99 5.62
N PHE A 64 -12.55 11.07 6.24
CA PHE A 64 -11.11 11.17 6.31
C PHE A 64 -10.45 10.74 5.00
N LEU A 65 -10.98 9.71 4.34
CA LEU A 65 -10.53 9.31 3.00
C LEU A 65 -10.74 10.43 1.99
N GLU A 66 -11.89 11.10 2.00
CA GLU A 66 -12.14 12.26 1.14
C GLU A 66 -11.09 13.36 1.34
N LYS A 67 -10.75 13.66 2.60
CA LYS A 67 -9.68 14.63 2.93
C LYS A 67 -8.33 14.17 2.41
N GLU A 68 -7.98 12.89 2.56
CA GLU A 68 -6.70 12.36 2.09
C GLU A 68 -6.60 12.37 0.56
N ILE A 69 -7.68 12.13 -0.19
CA ILE A 69 -7.70 12.29 -1.66
C ILE A 69 -7.36 13.74 -2.05
N ARG A 70 -8.05 14.73 -1.47
CA ARG A 70 -7.77 16.15 -1.73
C ARG A 70 -6.33 16.54 -1.37
N ARG A 71 -5.79 15.98 -0.29
CA ARG A 71 -4.40 16.22 0.13
C ARG A 71 -3.41 15.57 -0.83
N THR A 72 -3.72 14.36 -1.31
CA THR A 72 -2.93 13.65 -2.32
C THR A 72 -2.85 14.45 -3.61
N ALA A 73 -3.98 14.93 -4.11
CA ALA A 73 -4.03 15.81 -5.27
C ALA A 73 -3.21 17.10 -5.05
N ALA A 74 -3.36 17.76 -3.89
CA ALA A 74 -2.59 18.94 -3.54
C ALA A 74 -1.08 18.68 -3.48
N MET A 75 -0.66 17.47 -3.08
CA MET A 75 0.74 17.03 -3.12
C MET A 75 1.23 16.72 -4.55
N ARG A 76 0.37 16.87 -5.56
CA ARG A 76 0.64 16.50 -6.97
C ARG A 76 0.98 15.02 -7.11
N SER A 77 0.40 14.20 -6.28
CA SER A 77 0.43 12.74 -6.37
C SER A 77 -0.86 12.25 -7.01
N HIS A 78 -0.74 11.20 -7.82
CA HIS A 78 -1.89 10.55 -8.45
C HIS A 78 -2.23 9.20 -7.81
N ILE A 79 -1.48 8.76 -6.79
CA ILE A 79 -1.65 7.47 -6.13
C ILE A 79 -1.83 7.67 -4.63
N LEU A 80 -2.96 7.20 -4.11
CA LEU A 80 -3.23 7.07 -2.67
C LEU A 80 -3.38 5.59 -2.33
N VAL A 81 -2.39 5.01 -1.66
CA VAL A 81 -2.46 3.63 -1.15
C VAL A 81 -3.43 3.58 0.01
N LEU A 82 -4.31 2.59 0.01
CA LEU A 82 -5.35 2.40 1.02
C LEU A 82 -5.43 0.93 1.43
N HIS A 83 -5.29 0.64 2.72
CA HIS A 83 -5.70 -0.65 3.28
C HIS A 83 -7.21 -0.81 3.13
N PRO A 84 -7.73 -1.91 2.56
CA PRO A 84 -9.17 -2.12 2.42
C PRO A 84 -9.94 -2.07 3.73
N GLY A 85 -9.27 -2.47 4.83
CA GLY A 85 -9.78 -2.38 6.19
C GLY A 85 -9.93 -3.74 6.89
N SER A 86 -10.60 -3.70 8.05
CA SER A 86 -10.83 -4.86 8.89
C SER A 86 -12.32 -4.98 9.21
N ALA A 87 -12.90 -6.15 8.90
CA ALA A 87 -14.33 -6.43 9.05
C ALA A 87 -14.77 -6.67 10.51
N LEU A 88 -13.80 -6.77 11.43
CA LEU A 88 -14.04 -7.14 12.83
C LEU A 88 -14.81 -8.48 12.91
N ASP A 89 -15.89 -8.54 13.68
CA ASP A 89 -16.68 -9.75 13.88
C ASP A 89 -17.72 -10.03 12.78
N ALA A 90 -17.84 -9.15 11.77
CA ALA A 90 -18.88 -9.27 10.75
C ALA A 90 -18.55 -10.21 9.57
N GLY A 91 -17.28 -10.61 9.46
CA GLY A 91 -16.81 -11.44 8.36
C GLY A 91 -16.45 -10.67 7.08
N ALA A 92 -15.69 -11.31 6.21
CA ALA A 92 -15.09 -10.66 5.05
C ALA A 92 -16.14 -10.10 4.07
N GLU A 93 -17.21 -10.86 3.80
CA GLU A 93 -18.27 -10.44 2.86
C GLU A 93 -18.92 -9.10 3.30
N ALA A 94 -19.30 -8.99 4.58
CA ALA A 94 -19.88 -7.77 5.13
C ALA A 94 -18.87 -6.61 5.12
N GLY A 95 -17.59 -6.88 5.43
CA GLY A 95 -16.51 -5.89 5.37
C GLY A 95 -16.29 -5.38 3.95
N ILE A 96 -16.26 -6.26 2.96
CA ILE A 96 -16.13 -5.93 1.55
C ILE A 96 -17.29 -5.03 1.11
N ALA A 97 -18.55 -5.44 1.39
CA ALA A 97 -19.72 -4.64 1.08
C ALA A 97 -19.68 -3.23 1.70
N GLN A 98 -19.20 -3.14 2.95
CA GLN A 98 -19.07 -1.85 3.63
C GLN A 98 -17.95 -1.00 3.03
N THR A 99 -16.82 -1.60 2.63
CA THR A 99 -15.72 -0.89 1.95
C THR A 99 -16.19 -0.36 0.60
N VAL A 100 -16.90 -1.16 -0.18
CA VAL A 100 -17.53 -0.74 -1.45
C VAL A 100 -18.44 0.46 -1.24
N ARG A 101 -19.31 0.39 -0.23
CA ARG A 101 -20.20 1.50 0.13
C ARG A 101 -19.39 2.77 0.44
N GLY A 102 -18.35 2.67 1.26
CA GLY A 102 -17.51 3.81 1.63
C GLY A 102 -16.77 4.42 0.44
N LEU A 103 -16.22 3.58 -0.44
CA LEU A 103 -15.54 4.02 -1.66
C LEU A 103 -16.52 4.73 -2.61
N ASN A 104 -17.72 4.19 -2.82
CA ASN A 104 -18.74 4.83 -3.66
C ASN A 104 -19.14 6.19 -3.09
N MET A 105 -19.39 6.31 -1.76
CA MET A 105 -19.72 7.59 -1.13
C MET A 105 -18.66 8.66 -1.38
N VAL A 106 -17.38 8.28 -1.37
CA VAL A 106 -16.27 9.22 -1.57
C VAL A 106 -16.05 9.51 -3.05
N LEU A 107 -16.00 8.48 -3.89
CA LEU A 107 -15.59 8.62 -5.28
C LEU A 107 -16.70 9.20 -6.16
N ASP A 108 -17.98 8.94 -5.87
CA ASP A 108 -19.09 9.45 -6.69
C ASP A 108 -19.15 10.98 -6.68
N GLU A 109 -18.73 11.63 -5.59
CA GLU A 109 -18.72 13.09 -5.42
C GLU A 109 -17.33 13.72 -5.63
N ASN A 110 -16.25 12.91 -5.73
CA ASN A 110 -14.89 13.42 -5.84
C ASN A 110 -14.42 13.43 -7.30
N GLU A 111 -13.93 14.60 -7.76
CA GLU A 111 -13.42 14.83 -9.12
C GLU A 111 -11.88 14.96 -9.17
N ASP A 112 -11.18 14.82 -8.04
CA ASP A 112 -9.70 14.87 -8.03
C ASP A 112 -9.14 13.66 -8.81
N GLU A 113 -8.15 13.88 -9.66
CA GLU A 113 -7.50 12.84 -10.47
C GLU A 113 -6.52 12.01 -9.63
N VAL A 114 -7.04 11.30 -8.61
CA VAL A 114 -6.28 10.42 -7.72
C VAL A 114 -6.82 9.01 -7.82
N PHE A 115 -5.94 8.04 -8.07
CA PHE A 115 -6.25 6.63 -7.99
C PHE A 115 -6.17 6.15 -6.53
N ILE A 116 -7.14 5.37 -6.10
CA ILE A 116 -7.08 4.63 -4.84
C ILE A 116 -6.44 3.28 -5.13
N ALA A 117 -5.21 3.09 -4.70
CA ALA A 117 -4.50 1.83 -4.82
C ALA A 117 -4.82 0.96 -3.59
N LEU A 118 -5.74 0.01 -3.76
CA LEU A 118 -6.08 -0.95 -2.70
C LEU A 118 -4.88 -1.85 -2.45
N GLU A 119 -4.43 -1.93 -1.21
CA GLU A 119 -3.30 -2.75 -0.85
C GLU A 119 -3.70 -4.20 -0.65
N THR A 120 -2.89 -5.13 -1.18
CA THR A 120 -3.01 -6.56 -0.85
C THR A 120 -2.62 -6.76 0.61
N MET A 121 -3.45 -7.45 1.39
CA MET A 121 -3.28 -7.59 2.84
C MET A 121 -2.82 -8.98 3.24
N ALA A 122 -2.13 -9.07 4.37
CA ALA A 122 -1.66 -10.33 4.94
C ALA A 122 -2.79 -11.23 5.50
N GLY A 123 -3.96 -10.66 5.76
CA GLY A 123 -5.08 -11.35 6.39
C GLY A 123 -4.92 -11.48 7.90
N LYS A 124 -4.25 -10.54 8.54
CA LYS A 124 -4.08 -10.50 9.99
C LYS A 124 -5.41 -10.20 10.68
N GLY A 125 -5.84 -11.10 11.55
CA GLY A 125 -7.12 -10.98 12.24
C GLY A 125 -8.29 -11.02 11.28
N SER A 126 -9.02 -9.91 11.15
CA SER A 126 -10.19 -9.75 10.28
C SER A 126 -9.96 -8.78 9.11
N GLU A 127 -8.71 -8.60 8.71
CA GLU A 127 -8.37 -7.82 7.51
C GLU A 127 -9.03 -8.44 6.27
N ILE A 128 -9.57 -7.57 5.42
CA ILE A 128 -10.06 -7.91 4.08
C ILE A 128 -9.05 -7.49 3.01
N GLY A 129 -9.13 -8.08 1.81
CA GLY A 129 -8.16 -7.86 0.74
C GLY A 129 -6.94 -8.78 0.83
N ARG A 130 -7.05 -9.86 1.61
CA ARG A 130 -6.02 -10.89 1.73
C ARG A 130 -5.93 -11.82 0.52
N THR A 131 -7.01 -11.95 -0.24
CA THR A 131 -6.99 -12.68 -1.50
C THR A 131 -7.25 -11.75 -2.68
N PHE A 132 -6.78 -12.14 -3.85
CA PHE A 132 -7.02 -11.36 -5.08
C PHE A 132 -8.52 -11.29 -5.39
N GLU A 133 -9.28 -12.33 -5.04
CA GLU A 133 -10.73 -12.36 -5.19
C GLU A 133 -11.44 -11.38 -4.26
N GLU A 134 -10.95 -11.16 -3.03
CA GLU A 134 -11.48 -10.14 -2.12
C GLU A 134 -11.24 -8.72 -2.69
N ILE A 135 -10.04 -8.45 -3.22
CA ILE A 135 -9.74 -7.19 -3.91
C ILE A 135 -10.65 -7.03 -5.14
N LYS A 136 -10.80 -8.09 -5.94
CA LYS A 136 -11.69 -8.10 -7.11
C LYS A 136 -13.15 -7.82 -6.74
N ALA A 137 -13.63 -8.38 -5.64
CA ALA A 137 -14.99 -8.14 -5.16
C ALA A 137 -15.21 -6.66 -4.80
N ILE A 138 -14.20 -5.99 -4.21
CA ILE A 138 -14.25 -4.55 -3.98
C ILE A 138 -14.31 -3.80 -5.32
N TYR A 139 -13.44 -4.13 -6.27
CA TYR A 139 -13.43 -3.54 -7.61
C TYR A 139 -14.80 -3.63 -8.29
N ASP A 140 -15.40 -4.82 -8.26
CA ASP A 140 -16.66 -5.07 -8.96
C ASP A 140 -17.84 -4.29 -8.38
N GLY A 141 -17.80 -4.01 -7.08
CA GLY A 141 -18.83 -3.26 -6.38
C GLY A 141 -18.71 -1.73 -6.49
N VAL A 142 -17.53 -1.20 -6.87
CA VAL A 142 -17.33 0.25 -6.95
C VAL A 142 -17.82 0.80 -8.30
N ASN A 143 -18.55 1.91 -8.27
CA ASN A 143 -19.14 2.55 -9.45
C ASN A 143 -18.04 3.09 -10.40
N LYS A 144 -17.11 3.90 -9.86
CA LYS A 144 -15.98 4.49 -10.60
C LYS A 144 -14.74 3.58 -10.53
N LYS A 145 -14.83 2.38 -11.11
CA LYS A 145 -13.75 1.35 -11.11
C LYS A 145 -12.43 1.87 -11.69
N GLU A 146 -12.51 2.73 -12.67
CA GLU A 146 -11.36 3.37 -13.32
C GLU A 146 -10.51 4.18 -12.36
N ARG A 147 -11.06 4.56 -11.20
CA ARG A 147 -10.37 5.25 -10.10
C ARG A 147 -9.64 4.30 -9.14
N LEU A 148 -9.82 2.98 -9.29
CA LEU A 148 -9.17 1.99 -8.48
C LEU A 148 -7.90 1.46 -9.15
N ARG A 149 -6.91 1.15 -8.32
CA ARG A 149 -5.67 0.44 -8.65
C ARG A 149 -5.31 -0.49 -7.50
N VAL A 150 -4.23 -1.22 -7.65
CA VAL A 150 -3.69 -2.10 -6.60
C VAL A 150 -2.30 -1.64 -6.18
N CYS A 151 -2.06 -1.64 -4.89
CA CYS A 151 -0.73 -1.70 -4.29
C CYS A 151 -0.43 -3.16 -3.97
N PHE A 152 0.57 -3.72 -4.62
CA PHE A 152 0.98 -5.11 -4.39
C PHE A 152 2.12 -5.14 -3.37
N ASP A 153 1.85 -5.57 -2.14
CA ASP A 153 2.87 -5.75 -1.10
C ASP A 153 3.37 -7.19 -1.06
N THR A 154 4.67 -7.38 -1.23
CA THR A 154 5.30 -8.71 -1.28
C THR A 154 5.26 -9.46 0.04
N CYS A 155 5.41 -8.77 1.18
CA CYS A 155 5.28 -9.37 2.50
C CYS A 155 3.84 -9.82 2.75
N HIS A 156 2.87 -8.95 2.45
CA HIS A 156 1.45 -9.26 2.65
C HIS A 156 0.99 -10.44 1.81
N VAL A 157 1.38 -10.47 0.55
CA VAL A 157 1.05 -11.57 -0.37
C VAL A 157 1.66 -12.90 0.09
N ASN A 158 2.94 -12.90 0.53
CA ASN A 158 3.56 -14.08 1.14
C ASN A 158 2.80 -14.52 2.40
N ASP A 159 2.51 -13.59 3.30
CA ASP A 159 1.82 -13.88 4.56
C ASP A 159 0.37 -14.32 4.34
N ALA A 160 -0.27 -13.91 3.24
CA ALA A 160 -1.58 -14.38 2.81
C ALA A 160 -1.56 -15.80 2.20
N GLY A 161 -0.39 -16.32 1.81
CA GLY A 161 -0.23 -17.70 1.32
C GLY A 161 0.09 -17.82 -0.15
N TYR A 162 0.43 -16.74 -0.85
CA TYR A 162 0.88 -16.77 -2.24
C TYR A 162 2.40 -16.96 -2.29
N ASP A 163 2.86 -18.09 -2.82
CA ASP A 163 4.27 -18.50 -2.82
C ASP A 163 5.09 -17.80 -3.92
N LEU A 164 5.58 -16.60 -3.60
CA LEU A 164 6.45 -15.85 -4.51
C LEU A 164 7.82 -16.52 -4.72
N VAL A 165 8.23 -17.39 -3.82
CA VAL A 165 9.56 -18.03 -3.87
C VAL A 165 9.57 -19.19 -4.84
N HIS A 166 8.56 -20.10 -4.77
CA HIS A 166 8.55 -21.32 -5.54
C HIS A 166 7.57 -21.28 -6.72
N ASP A 167 6.59 -20.37 -6.71
CA ASP A 167 5.58 -20.22 -7.76
C ASP A 167 5.37 -18.77 -8.22
N TYR A 168 6.46 -18.02 -8.38
CA TYR A 168 6.44 -16.60 -8.76
C TYR A 168 5.52 -16.31 -9.97
N ASP A 169 5.72 -17.04 -11.07
CA ASP A 169 4.92 -16.81 -12.28
C ASP A 169 3.47 -17.26 -12.13
N GLY A 170 3.21 -18.31 -11.33
CA GLY A 170 1.85 -18.76 -11.00
C GLY A 170 1.10 -17.70 -10.19
N VAL A 171 1.74 -17.07 -9.20
CA VAL A 171 1.14 -15.97 -8.42
C VAL A 171 0.74 -14.80 -9.32
N PHE A 172 1.64 -14.32 -10.17
CA PHE A 172 1.33 -13.20 -11.08
C PHE A 172 0.33 -13.58 -12.17
N LYS A 173 0.35 -14.82 -12.64
CA LYS A 173 -0.67 -15.35 -13.56
C LYS A 173 -2.05 -15.38 -12.91
N HIS A 174 -2.14 -15.80 -11.64
CA HIS A 174 -3.39 -15.80 -10.88
C HIS A 174 -3.89 -14.35 -10.69
N PHE A 175 -3.00 -13.45 -10.28
CA PHE A 175 -3.34 -12.02 -10.16
C PHE A 175 -3.88 -11.44 -11.47
N ASP A 176 -3.21 -11.75 -12.59
CA ASP A 176 -3.63 -11.30 -13.93
C ASP A 176 -5.01 -11.80 -14.30
N GLN A 177 -5.29 -13.07 -14.03
CA GLN A 177 -6.60 -13.67 -14.33
C GLN A 177 -7.75 -13.10 -13.50
N VAL A 178 -7.48 -12.70 -12.25
CA VAL A 178 -8.50 -12.21 -11.32
C VAL A 178 -8.71 -10.71 -11.47
N ILE A 179 -7.63 -9.91 -11.53
CA ILE A 179 -7.68 -8.45 -11.46
C ILE A 179 -7.14 -7.81 -12.74
N GLY A 180 -6.00 -8.31 -13.26
CA GLY A 180 -5.22 -7.74 -14.34
C GLY A 180 -3.92 -7.10 -13.85
N LEU A 181 -2.77 -7.45 -14.47
CA LEU A 181 -1.46 -6.88 -14.10
C LEU A 181 -1.38 -5.37 -14.33
N ASP A 182 -2.13 -4.84 -15.27
CA ASP A 182 -2.24 -3.42 -15.60
C ASP A 182 -2.92 -2.60 -14.50
N GLN A 183 -3.54 -3.24 -13.53
CA GLN A 183 -4.12 -2.58 -12.36
C GLN A 183 -3.13 -2.31 -11.24
N ILE A 184 -1.91 -2.87 -11.30
CA ILE A 184 -0.87 -2.61 -10.29
C ILE A 184 -0.31 -1.20 -10.53
N ALA A 185 -0.52 -0.28 -9.59
CA ALA A 185 0.01 1.08 -9.65
C ALA A 185 1.29 1.27 -8.83
N VAL A 186 1.54 0.45 -7.84
CA VAL A 186 2.70 0.52 -6.97
C VAL A 186 3.00 -0.84 -6.35
N PHE A 187 4.28 -1.15 -6.18
CA PHE A 187 4.73 -2.27 -5.35
C PHE A 187 5.27 -1.75 -4.03
N HIS A 188 4.90 -2.41 -2.94
CA HIS A 188 5.67 -2.41 -1.72
C HIS A 188 6.60 -3.63 -1.74
N ILE A 189 7.90 -3.37 -1.77
CA ILE A 189 8.95 -4.40 -1.82
C ILE A 189 9.47 -4.62 -0.41
N ASN A 190 8.90 -5.59 0.26
CA ASN A 190 9.22 -5.94 1.65
C ASN A 190 9.53 -7.43 1.75
N ASP A 191 10.55 -7.80 2.50
CA ASP A 191 10.74 -9.19 2.89
C ASP A 191 9.85 -9.51 4.11
N SER A 192 9.60 -10.78 4.41
CA SER A 192 8.75 -11.17 5.53
C SER A 192 9.55 -11.91 6.60
N LEU A 193 9.32 -11.56 7.87
CA LEU A 193 9.82 -12.33 9.02
C LEU A 193 9.05 -13.64 9.24
N ASN A 194 7.95 -13.84 8.54
CA ASN A 194 7.05 -14.95 8.78
C ASN A 194 7.15 -16.00 7.67
N PRO A 195 6.83 -17.26 7.95
CA PRO A 195 6.66 -18.25 6.90
C PRO A 195 5.43 -17.96 6.03
N LEU A 196 5.41 -18.54 4.83
CA LEU A 196 4.29 -18.48 3.91
C LEU A 196 2.97 -18.80 4.61
N GLY A 197 1.95 -17.96 4.38
CA GLY A 197 0.61 -18.15 4.93
C GLY A 197 0.46 -17.89 6.43
N ALA A 198 1.36 -17.13 7.04
CA ALA A 198 1.34 -16.88 8.49
C ALA A 198 0.27 -15.89 8.96
N HIS A 199 -0.30 -15.08 8.08
CA HIS A 199 -1.30 -14.05 8.38
C HIS A 199 -0.87 -13.06 9.48
N LYS A 200 0.35 -12.50 9.39
CA LYS A 200 0.91 -11.69 10.48
C LYS A 200 1.34 -10.29 10.13
N ASP A 201 1.78 -10.01 8.92
CA ASP A 201 2.29 -8.71 8.53
C ASP A 201 3.46 -8.25 9.43
N ARG A 202 4.66 -8.73 9.12
CA ARG A 202 5.90 -8.36 9.79
C ARG A 202 7.02 -8.25 8.77
N HIS A 203 7.30 -7.01 8.34
CA HIS A 203 8.36 -6.73 7.39
C HIS A 203 9.74 -7.08 7.94
N ALA A 204 10.56 -7.69 7.10
CA ALA A 204 11.99 -7.86 7.29
C ALA A 204 12.76 -6.95 6.34
N ASN A 205 14.02 -6.70 6.64
CA ASN A 205 14.95 -6.06 5.71
C ASN A 205 15.22 -6.99 4.51
N ILE A 206 15.54 -6.41 3.37
CA ILE A 206 15.71 -7.13 2.10
C ILE A 206 16.75 -8.27 2.26
N GLY A 207 16.33 -9.49 1.92
CA GLY A 207 17.15 -10.70 2.02
C GLY A 207 17.34 -11.23 3.44
N GLN A 208 16.65 -10.68 4.44
CA GLN A 208 16.74 -11.13 5.83
C GLN A 208 15.47 -11.88 6.29
N GLY A 209 14.54 -12.08 5.39
CA GLY A 209 13.28 -12.76 5.65
C GLY A 209 13.13 -14.05 4.85
N THR A 210 11.90 -14.53 4.76
CA THR A 210 11.54 -15.82 4.15
C THR A 210 11.28 -15.74 2.65
N ILE A 211 11.02 -14.55 2.10
CA ILE A 211 10.89 -14.32 0.64
C ILE A 211 12.29 -14.31 0.02
N GLY A 212 13.24 -13.66 0.68
CA GLY A 212 14.64 -13.64 0.31
C GLY A 212 14.98 -12.69 -0.82
N PHE A 213 16.29 -12.38 -0.91
CA PHE A 213 16.83 -11.41 -1.85
C PHE A 213 16.53 -11.74 -3.31
N GLU A 214 16.76 -12.98 -3.73
CA GLU A 214 16.64 -13.39 -5.14
C GLU A 214 15.24 -13.16 -5.72
N THR A 215 14.21 -13.46 -4.92
CA THR A 215 12.80 -13.26 -5.34
C THR A 215 12.47 -11.78 -5.48
N LEU A 216 12.88 -10.97 -4.51
CA LEU A 216 12.62 -9.52 -4.52
C LEU A 216 13.44 -8.82 -5.62
N HIS A 217 14.68 -9.24 -5.82
CA HIS A 217 15.52 -8.76 -6.92
C HIS A 217 14.92 -9.13 -8.29
N ARG A 218 14.43 -10.37 -8.46
CA ARG A 218 13.71 -10.79 -9.66
C ARG A 218 12.53 -9.86 -9.95
N LEU A 219 11.72 -9.53 -8.94
CA LEU A 219 10.56 -8.65 -9.09
C LEU A 219 10.98 -7.25 -9.52
N VAL A 220 12.03 -6.71 -8.93
CA VAL A 220 12.52 -5.36 -9.27
C VAL A 220 12.97 -5.28 -10.73
N HIS A 221 13.51 -6.37 -11.29
CA HIS A 221 14.02 -6.47 -12.66
C HIS A 221 13.05 -7.13 -13.65
N ASP A 222 11.84 -7.48 -13.22
CA ASP A 222 10.83 -8.08 -14.09
C ASP A 222 10.39 -7.07 -15.15
N PRO A 223 10.55 -7.37 -16.45
CA PRO A 223 10.22 -6.45 -17.54
C PRO A 223 8.74 -6.05 -17.57
N ARG A 224 7.85 -6.86 -17.00
CA ARG A 224 6.41 -6.54 -16.88
C ARG A 224 6.16 -5.33 -15.98
N PHE A 225 7.06 -5.05 -15.05
CA PHE A 225 6.86 -4.10 -13.95
C PHE A 225 7.88 -2.96 -13.90
N MET A 226 8.72 -2.80 -14.93
CA MET A 226 9.83 -1.83 -14.91
C MET A 226 9.39 -0.40 -14.61
N GLU A 227 8.26 0.03 -15.16
CA GLU A 227 7.76 1.40 -15.02
C GLU A 227 6.92 1.62 -13.76
N ILE A 228 6.55 0.54 -13.05
CA ILE A 228 5.73 0.65 -11.85
C ILE A 228 6.60 1.10 -10.67
N PRO A 229 6.21 2.14 -9.91
CA PRO A 229 6.88 2.56 -8.68
C PRO A 229 7.07 1.41 -7.68
N LYS A 230 8.24 1.38 -7.04
CA LYS A 230 8.59 0.39 -6.01
C LYS A 230 9.03 1.11 -4.76
N ILE A 231 8.38 0.79 -3.64
CA ILE A 231 8.56 1.43 -2.34
C ILE A 231 9.06 0.38 -1.34
N LEU A 232 9.99 0.76 -0.48
CA LEU A 232 10.45 -0.05 0.64
C LEU A 232 9.81 0.48 1.94
N GLU A 233 9.28 -0.43 2.74
CA GLU A 233 8.78 -0.15 4.09
C GLU A 233 9.52 -0.99 5.14
N THR A 234 10.75 -1.36 4.80
CA THR A 234 11.61 -2.18 5.64
C THR A 234 11.95 -1.48 6.96
N PRO A 235 12.10 -2.24 8.06
CA PRO A 235 12.33 -1.65 9.38
C PRO A 235 13.68 -0.97 9.47
N TRP A 236 13.73 0.15 10.19
CA TRP A 236 15.00 0.83 10.51
C TRP A 236 15.88 -0.06 11.35
N LEU A 237 17.20 0.12 11.22
CA LEU A 237 18.22 -0.64 11.91
C LEU A 237 18.66 0.06 13.20
N CYS A 238 19.21 -0.73 14.12
CA CYS A 238 19.89 -0.20 15.30
C CYS A 238 21.36 0.11 14.95
N ALA A 239 21.90 1.18 15.51
CA ALA A 239 23.33 1.39 15.51
C ALA A 239 24.03 0.32 16.38
N GLU A 240 25.30 0.07 16.11
CA GLU A 240 26.08 -0.91 16.87
C GLU A 240 26.07 -0.59 18.37
N GLY A 241 25.65 -1.54 19.18
CA GLY A 241 25.51 -1.39 20.64
C GLY A 241 24.26 -0.65 21.11
N GLU A 242 23.38 -0.21 20.21
CA GLU A 242 22.12 0.46 20.54
C GLU A 242 20.91 -0.46 20.40
N THR A 243 19.86 -0.19 21.18
CA THR A 243 18.57 -0.89 21.07
C THR A 243 17.54 -0.08 20.28
N LYS A 244 17.80 1.22 20.07
CA LYS A 244 16.91 2.12 19.36
C LYS A 244 17.19 2.06 17.86
N LYS A 245 16.14 1.85 17.08
CA LYS A 245 16.21 1.87 15.62
C LYS A 245 16.30 3.32 15.12
N THR A 246 17.45 3.70 14.58
CA THR A 246 17.74 5.08 14.15
C THR A 246 18.30 5.18 12.73
N ILE A 247 18.72 4.07 12.14
CA ILE A 247 19.38 4.05 10.82
C ILE A 247 18.38 3.57 9.76
N PRO A 248 17.99 4.42 8.79
CA PRO A 248 17.16 3.99 7.66
C PRO A 248 18.00 3.13 6.70
N PRO A 249 17.55 1.91 6.31
CA PRO A 249 18.32 0.99 5.47
C PRO A 249 18.20 1.28 3.97
N TYR A 250 17.29 2.14 3.58
CA TYR A 250 16.78 2.28 2.20
C TYR A 250 17.86 2.53 1.15
N LYS A 251 18.93 3.29 1.48
CA LYS A 251 19.98 3.60 0.51
C LYS A 251 20.74 2.34 0.09
N GLU A 252 21.09 1.53 1.06
CA GLU A 252 21.84 0.29 0.88
C GLU A 252 20.96 -0.78 0.22
N GLU A 253 19.73 -0.94 0.67
CA GLU A 253 18.78 -1.90 0.12
C GLU A 253 18.40 -1.57 -1.34
N ILE A 254 18.17 -0.31 -1.67
CA ILE A 254 17.93 0.12 -3.05
C ILE A 254 19.17 -0.15 -3.91
N ALA A 255 20.38 0.12 -3.41
CA ALA A 255 21.59 -0.13 -4.17
C ALA A 255 21.78 -1.63 -4.46
N GLN A 256 21.49 -2.50 -3.48
CA GLN A 256 21.53 -3.95 -3.65
C GLN A 256 20.49 -4.46 -4.66
N LEU A 257 19.25 -4.00 -4.53
CA LEU A 257 18.17 -4.39 -5.44
C LEU A 257 18.37 -3.92 -6.89
N LEU A 258 19.09 -2.82 -7.10
CA LEU A 258 19.39 -2.28 -8.44
C LEU A 258 20.70 -2.83 -9.02
N ALA A 259 21.51 -3.56 -8.26
CA ALA A 259 22.71 -4.21 -8.78
C ALA A 259 22.32 -5.26 -9.84
N LYS A 260 23.17 -5.35 -10.91
CA LYS A 260 22.95 -6.33 -12.00
C LYS A 260 23.53 -7.68 -11.63
#